data_f328f5b1c2be02b2c83dbe870dceb103
#
_entry.id   f328f5b1c2be02b2c83dbe870dceb103
#
_cell.length_a   1.000
_cell.length_b   1.000
_cell.length_c   1.000
_cell.angle_alpha   90.00
_cell.angle_beta   90.00
_cell.angle_gamma   90.00
#
_symmetry.space_group_name_H-M   'P 1'
#
loop_
_entity.id
_entity.type
_entity.pdbx_description
1 polymer ?
#
loop_
_entity_poly.entity_id
_entity_poly.type
_entity_poly.pdbx_seq_one_letter_code
_entity_poly.pdbx_strand_id
1 'polypeptide(L)'
;LESSFVAEVKSDLMGEQTILCGVLQTGSLLCFEKMLSLGFDKSFSVKLIQFGWETITEELKHNGITGMINRLDDKSRYAVHELSEQLKDIMTPLFNKHMNDILDGTFSTGMMKDWENDDHNLLKWREETGDTLFEKTPSGSENISNQDFFDKGILMIAFVKSGVELAFETMVNNGII
;
A
#
# COMPACT_ATOMS: atom_id res chain seq x y z
N LEU A 1 0.74 -19.45 17.51
CA LEU A 1 -0.55 -19.69 16.83
C LEU A 1 -0.33 -20.87 15.88
N GLU A 2 -1.17 -21.91 16.00
CA GLU A 2 -1.20 -22.97 15.01
C GLU A 2 -1.99 -22.45 13.79
N SER A 3 -1.35 -22.47 12.61
CA SER A 3 -1.97 -22.15 11.33
C SER A 3 -1.87 -23.35 10.40
N SER A 4 -2.76 -23.46 9.43
CA SER A 4 -2.60 -24.45 8.36
C SER A 4 -1.76 -23.86 7.22
N PHE A 5 -1.00 -24.71 6.51
CA PHE A 5 -0.26 -24.29 5.32
C PHE A 5 -1.15 -23.56 4.29
N VAL A 6 -2.39 -24.02 4.15
CA VAL A 6 -3.36 -23.39 3.23
C VAL A 6 -3.76 -21.98 3.68
N ALA A 7 -3.98 -21.79 5.00
CA ALA A 7 -4.30 -20.46 5.53
C ALA A 7 -3.11 -19.50 5.37
N GLU A 8 -1.90 -19.99 5.61
CA GLU A 8 -0.66 -19.24 5.44
C GLU A 8 -0.49 -18.74 3.99
N VAL A 9 -0.54 -19.65 3.02
CA VAL A 9 -0.43 -19.29 1.60
C VAL A 9 -1.49 -18.27 1.17
N LYS A 10 -2.73 -18.39 1.64
CA LYS A 10 -3.79 -17.45 1.31
C LYS A 10 -3.58 -16.08 1.95
N SER A 11 -3.09 -16.03 3.19
CA SER A 11 -2.76 -14.77 3.86
C SER A 11 -1.57 -14.06 3.21
N ASP A 12 -0.54 -14.81 2.81
CA ASP A 12 0.61 -14.28 2.10
C ASP A 12 0.21 -13.68 0.74
N LEU A 13 -0.55 -14.44 -0.06
CA LEU A 13 -1.04 -13.93 -1.35
C LEU A 13 -1.88 -12.65 -1.17
N MET A 14 -2.74 -12.59 -0.15
CA MET A 14 -3.52 -11.38 0.14
C MET A 14 -2.63 -10.22 0.58
N GLY A 15 -1.69 -10.46 1.48
CA GLY A 15 -0.77 -9.44 1.99
C GLY A 15 0.20 -8.93 0.93
N GLU A 16 0.89 -9.84 0.26
CA GLU A 16 1.92 -9.46 -0.72
C GLU A 16 1.32 -8.85 -1.98
N GLN A 17 0.32 -9.50 -2.59
CA GLN A 17 -0.21 -9.04 -3.87
C GLN A 17 -1.12 -7.81 -3.70
N THR A 18 -1.97 -7.78 -2.67
CA THR A 18 -2.89 -6.67 -2.48
C THR A 18 -2.20 -5.46 -1.86
N ILE A 19 -1.43 -5.64 -0.79
CA ILE A 19 -0.81 -4.52 -0.06
C ILE A 19 0.50 -4.09 -0.70
N LEU A 20 1.49 -4.99 -0.80
CA LEU A 20 2.82 -4.59 -1.26
C LEU A 20 2.83 -4.26 -2.76
N CYS A 21 2.28 -5.13 -3.60
CA CYS A 21 2.30 -4.93 -5.05
C CYS A 21 1.16 -4.03 -5.56
N GLY A 22 0.04 -3.95 -4.85
CA GLY A 22 -1.13 -3.17 -5.23
C GLY A 22 -1.18 -1.80 -4.55
N VAL A 23 -1.50 -1.80 -3.25
CA VAL A 23 -1.78 -0.55 -2.50
C VAL A 23 -0.55 0.34 -2.40
N LEU A 24 0.64 -0.19 -2.07
CA LEU A 24 1.84 0.64 -1.91
C LEU A 24 2.34 1.19 -3.24
N GLN A 25 2.33 0.40 -4.31
CA GLN A 25 2.75 0.86 -5.63
C GLN A 25 1.81 1.96 -6.15
N THR A 26 0.51 1.69 -6.22
CA THR A 26 -0.49 2.68 -6.68
C THR A 26 -0.54 3.88 -5.75
N GLY A 27 -0.46 3.65 -4.44
CA GLY A 27 -0.39 4.70 -3.42
C GLY A 27 0.83 5.61 -3.60
N SER A 28 1.99 5.06 -3.97
CA SER A 28 3.18 5.86 -4.26
C SER A 28 2.95 6.84 -5.41
N LEU A 29 2.37 6.37 -6.53
CA LEU A 29 2.07 7.21 -7.68
C LEU A 29 1.07 8.32 -7.33
N LEU A 30 -0.02 7.97 -6.64
CA LEU A 30 -1.05 8.93 -6.22
C LEU A 30 -0.51 9.96 -5.21
N CYS A 31 0.31 9.53 -4.25
CA CYS A 31 0.98 10.42 -3.30
C CYS A 31 1.92 11.37 -4.03
N PHE A 32 2.69 10.88 -4.99
CA PHE A 32 3.60 11.69 -5.79
C PHE A 32 2.85 12.76 -6.59
N GLU A 33 1.82 12.37 -7.34
CA GLU A 33 0.98 13.31 -8.08
C GLU A 33 0.35 14.36 -7.16
N LYS A 34 -0.16 13.94 -6.00
CA LYS A 34 -0.71 14.86 -5.00
C LYS A 34 0.32 15.84 -4.49
N MET A 35 1.52 15.39 -4.17
CA MET A 35 2.61 16.28 -3.71
C MET A 35 3.00 17.28 -4.78
N LEU A 36 3.14 16.86 -6.04
CA LEU A 36 3.41 17.78 -7.15
C LEU A 36 2.30 18.84 -7.32
N SER A 37 1.04 18.42 -7.19
CA SER A 37 -0.11 19.36 -7.26
C SER A 37 -0.11 20.40 -6.14
N LEU A 38 0.53 20.11 -5.01
CA LEU A 38 0.72 21.01 -3.88
C LEU A 38 2.01 21.86 -4.00
N GLY A 39 2.78 21.71 -5.08
CA GLY A 39 3.98 22.48 -5.37
C GLY A 39 5.27 21.96 -4.72
N PHE A 40 5.27 20.72 -4.21
CA PHE A 40 6.49 20.09 -3.71
C PHE A 40 7.47 19.79 -4.85
N ASP A 41 8.75 19.85 -4.56
CA ASP A 41 9.81 19.43 -5.48
C ASP A 41 9.71 17.92 -5.79
N LYS A 42 10.03 17.54 -7.02
CA LYS A 42 9.91 16.14 -7.49
C LYS A 42 10.82 15.19 -6.73
N SER A 43 12.10 15.54 -6.62
CA SER A 43 13.11 14.69 -5.97
C SER A 43 12.86 14.56 -4.48
N PHE A 44 12.43 15.65 -3.83
CA PHE A 44 11.96 15.64 -2.45
C PHE A 44 10.76 14.71 -2.28
N SER A 45 9.76 14.79 -3.18
CA SER A 45 8.55 13.96 -3.12
C SER A 45 8.87 12.48 -3.28
N VAL A 46 9.76 12.13 -4.22
CA VAL A 46 10.23 10.74 -4.38
C VAL A 46 10.86 10.24 -3.09
N LYS A 47 11.80 11.00 -2.51
CA LYS A 47 12.46 10.62 -1.27
C LYS A 47 11.50 10.43 -0.11
N LEU A 48 10.59 11.39 0.06
CA LEU A 48 9.59 11.31 1.14
C LEU A 48 8.73 10.08 1.01
N ILE A 49 8.30 9.71 -0.20
CA ILE A 49 7.46 8.53 -0.42
C ILE A 49 8.25 7.24 -0.22
N GLN A 50 9.44 7.11 -0.82
CA GLN A 50 10.26 5.89 -0.73
C GLN A 50 10.59 5.53 0.72
N PHE A 51 11.04 6.48 1.52
CA PHE A 51 11.41 6.26 2.92
C PHE A 51 10.23 6.42 3.89
N GLY A 52 9.18 7.10 3.47
CA GLY A 52 7.98 7.32 4.27
C GLY A 52 7.20 6.04 4.53
N TRP A 53 7.09 5.15 3.55
CA TRP A 53 6.44 3.85 3.76
C TRP A 53 7.11 3.06 4.89
N GLU A 54 8.43 2.95 4.85
CA GLU A 54 9.20 2.27 5.91
C GLU A 54 8.98 2.93 7.27
N THR A 55 9.15 4.26 7.35
CA THR A 55 9.02 5.01 8.61
C THR A 55 7.61 4.88 9.22
N ILE A 56 6.57 4.95 8.39
CA ILE A 56 5.18 4.86 8.84
C ILE A 56 4.85 3.42 9.28
N THR A 57 5.30 2.42 8.52
CA THR A 57 5.03 1.02 8.86
C THR A 57 5.86 0.51 10.03
N GLU A 58 7.06 1.04 10.28
CA GLU A 58 7.81 0.76 11.51
C GLU A 58 7.08 1.29 12.76
N GLU A 59 6.50 2.48 12.69
CA GLU A 59 5.65 2.99 13.78
C GLU A 59 4.42 2.10 14.00
N LEU A 60 3.74 1.70 12.90
CA LEU A 60 2.63 0.76 12.96
C LEU A 60 3.02 -0.57 13.61
N LYS A 61 4.17 -1.12 13.24
CA LYS A 61 4.69 -2.40 13.75
C LYS A 61 4.94 -2.37 15.27
N HIS A 62 5.51 -1.29 15.76
CA HIS A 62 5.89 -1.17 17.18
C HIS A 62 4.74 -0.70 18.07
N ASN A 63 3.89 0.20 17.59
CA ASN A 63 2.92 0.93 18.40
C ASN A 63 1.47 0.78 17.90
N GLY A 64 1.25 -0.03 16.87
CA GLY A 64 -0.07 -0.27 16.28
C GLY A 64 -0.63 0.96 15.56
N ILE A 65 -1.85 0.82 15.02
CA ILE A 65 -2.56 1.90 14.32
C ILE A 65 -2.72 3.13 15.23
N THR A 66 -3.07 2.92 16.49
CA THR A 66 -3.23 4.01 17.44
C THR A 66 -1.94 4.79 17.66
N GLY A 67 -0.81 4.11 17.83
CA GLY A 67 0.50 4.75 17.98
C GLY A 67 0.89 5.55 16.75
N MET A 68 0.71 4.97 15.56
CA MET A 68 0.94 5.63 14.28
C MET A 68 0.12 6.93 14.15
N ILE A 69 -1.17 6.88 14.47
CA ILE A 69 -2.06 8.06 14.42
C ILE A 69 -1.69 9.11 15.48
N ASN A 70 -1.20 8.69 16.64
CA ASN A 70 -0.80 9.61 17.71
C ASN A 70 0.44 10.46 17.37
N ARG A 71 1.18 10.14 16.30
CA ARG A 71 2.25 10.98 15.76
C ARG A 71 1.74 12.26 15.09
N LEU A 72 0.46 12.32 14.77
CA LEU A 72 -0.18 13.41 14.05
C LEU A 72 -0.78 14.45 15.01
N ASP A 73 -0.85 15.71 14.58
CA ASP A 73 -1.68 16.72 15.22
C ASP A 73 -3.18 16.44 15.01
N ASP A 74 -4.04 17.12 15.76
CA ASP A 74 -5.49 16.86 15.74
C ASP A 74 -6.12 17.09 14.36
N LYS A 75 -5.67 18.09 13.61
CA LYS A 75 -6.15 18.38 12.25
C LYS A 75 -5.78 17.25 11.30
N SER A 76 -4.53 16.80 11.36
CA SER A 76 -4.01 15.71 10.53
C SER A 76 -4.65 14.36 10.89
N ARG A 77 -4.94 14.10 12.16
CA ARG A 77 -5.71 12.92 12.60
C ARG A 77 -7.09 12.87 11.95
N TYR A 78 -7.80 14.00 11.99
CA TYR A 78 -9.11 14.10 11.36
C TYR A 78 -9.02 13.85 9.85
N ALA A 79 -8.07 14.48 9.15
CA ALA A 79 -7.86 14.29 7.72
C ALA A 79 -7.52 12.85 7.35
N VAL A 80 -6.65 12.18 8.13
CA VAL A 80 -6.34 10.75 7.92
C VAL A 80 -7.56 9.89 8.12
N HIS A 81 -8.38 10.16 9.14
CA HIS A 81 -9.61 9.40 9.38
C HIS A 81 -10.56 9.51 8.19
N GLU A 82 -10.89 10.72 7.75
CA GLU A 82 -11.79 10.93 6.61
C GLU A 82 -11.27 10.27 5.31
N LEU A 83 -9.98 10.47 5.00
CA LEU A 83 -9.35 9.84 3.84
C LEU A 83 -9.37 8.31 3.94
N SER A 84 -9.12 7.76 5.13
CA SER A 84 -9.13 6.31 5.33
C SER A 84 -10.51 5.71 5.09
N GLU A 85 -11.59 6.35 5.56
CA GLU A 85 -12.96 5.88 5.32
C GLU A 85 -13.30 5.92 3.82
N GLN A 86 -12.95 7.01 3.12
CA GLN A 86 -13.15 7.10 1.68
C GLN A 86 -12.35 6.03 0.92
N LEU A 87 -11.10 5.77 1.30
CA LEU A 87 -10.27 4.72 0.72
C LEU A 87 -10.86 3.33 1.00
N LYS A 88 -11.37 3.07 2.20
CA LYS A 88 -12.05 1.81 2.53
C LYS A 88 -13.25 1.59 1.62
N ASP A 89 -14.10 2.59 1.41
CA ASP A 89 -15.27 2.48 0.52
C ASP A 89 -14.87 2.12 -0.92
N ILE A 90 -13.81 2.75 -1.43
CA ILE A 90 -13.30 2.50 -2.79
C ILE A 90 -12.63 1.13 -2.92
N MET A 91 -11.82 0.74 -1.92
CA MET A 91 -10.99 -0.46 -1.99
C MET A 91 -11.74 -1.74 -1.58
N THR A 92 -12.79 -1.67 -0.78
CA THR A 92 -13.53 -2.84 -0.29
C THR A 92 -13.94 -3.81 -1.42
N PRO A 93 -14.56 -3.37 -2.53
CA PRO A 93 -14.91 -4.29 -3.61
C PRO A 93 -13.69 -4.91 -4.30
N LEU A 94 -12.56 -4.20 -4.35
CA LEU A 94 -11.31 -4.70 -4.93
C LEU A 94 -10.68 -5.77 -4.03
N PHE A 95 -10.64 -5.54 -2.72
CA PHE A 95 -10.13 -6.50 -1.74
C PHE A 95 -10.97 -7.79 -1.74
N ASN A 96 -12.30 -7.66 -1.76
CA ASN A 96 -13.19 -8.80 -1.82
C ASN A 96 -13.02 -9.60 -3.11
N LYS A 97 -12.91 -8.91 -4.25
CA LYS A 97 -12.65 -9.57 -5.53
C LYS A 97 -11.34 -10.34 -5.51
N HIS A 98 -10.27 -9.70 -5.06
CA HIS A 98 -8.95 -10.34 -5.01
C HIS A 98 -8.92 -11.54 -4.07
N MET A 99 -9.55 -11.44 -2.90
CA MET A 99 -9.69 -12.56 -2.00
C MET A 99 -10.47 -13.72 -2.64
N ASN A 100 -11.56 -13.45 -3.34
CA ASN A 100 -12.29 -14.48 -4.07
C ASN A 100 -11.42 -15.14 -5.15
N ASP A 101 -10.67 -14.35 -5.92
CA ASP A 101 -9.75 -14.87 -6.94
C ASP A 101 -8.64 -15.77 -6.34
N ILE A 102 -8.20 -15.46 -5.11
CA ILE A 102 -7.26 -16.32 -4.35
C ILE A 102 -7.95 -17.62 -3.90
N LEU A 103 -9.17 -17.50 -3.36
CA LEU A 103 -9.90 -18.64 -2.79
C LEU A 103 -10.32 -19.68 -3.85
N ASP A 104 -10.75 -19.22 -5.02
CA ASP A 104 -11.22 -20.08 -6.12
C ASP A 104 -10.10 -20.51 -7.09
N GLY A 105 -8.88 -20.00 -6.89
CA GLY A 105 -7.72 -20.32 -7.71
C GLY A 105 -7.60 -19.54 -9.02
N THR A 106 -8.49 -18.60 -9.29
CA THR A 106 -8.44 -17.75 -10.49
C THR A 106 -7.15 -16.95 -10.56
N PHE A 107 -6.70 -16.39 -9.41
CA PHE A 107 -5.44 -15.67 -9.32
C PHE A 107 -4.24 -16.54 -9.69
N SER A 108 -4.10 -17.69 -9.06
CA SER A 108 -2.99 -18.63 -9.30
C SER A 108 -3.00 -19.16 -10.74
N THR A 109 -4.18 -19.48 -11.27
CA THR A 109 -4.33 -19.93 -12.66
C THR A 109 -3.91 -18.84 -13.65
N GLY A 110 -4.27 -17.58 -13.39
CA GLY A 110 -3.86 -16.44 -14.21
C GLY A 110 -2.35 -16.25 -14.23
N MET A 111 -1.73 -16.33 -13.06
CA MET A 111 -0.28 -16.20 -12.90
C MET A 111 0.48 -17.33 -13.62
N MET A 112 0.01 -18.58 -13.50
CA MET A 112 0.62 -19.73 -14.19
C MET A 112 0.52 -19.61 -15.71
N LYS A 113 -0.60 -19.13 -16.23
CA LYS A 113 -0.76 -18.87 -17.67
C LYS A 113 0.18 -17.79 -18.19
N ASP A 114 0.43 -16.75 -17.43
CA ASP A 114 1.37 -15.70 -17.81
C ASP A 114 2.80 -16.25 -17.82
N TRP A 115 3.17 -17.04 -16.80
CA TRP A 115 4.45 -17.74 -16.74
C TRP A 115 4.64 -18.69 -17.92
N GLU A 116 3.64 -19.47 -18.32
CA GLU A 116 3.67 -20.33 -19.52
C GLU A 116 3.80 -19.52 -20.81
N ASN A 117 3.52 -18.22 -20.78
CA ASN A 117 3.67 -17.27 -21.88
C ASN A 117 4.85 -16.31 -21.69
N ASP A 118 5.94 -16.79 -21.11
CA ASP A 118 7.19 -16.06 -20.88
C ASP A 118 7.00 -14.75 -20.06
N ASP A 119 6.11 -14.74 -19.09
CA ASP A 119 5.80 -13.61 -18.21
C ASP A 119 5.41 -12.32 -18.97
N HIS A 120 4.77 -12.46 -20.12
CA HIS A 120 4.50 -11.36 -21.05
C HIS A 120 3.75 -10.18 -20.38
N ASN A 121 2.70 -10.45 -19.61
CA ASN A 121 1.96 -9.40 -18.95
C ASN A 121 2.75 -8.78 -17.79
N LEU A 122 3.44 -9.61 -17.00
CA LEU A 122 4.28 -9.14 -15.90
C LEU A 122 5.38 -8.19 -16.39
N LEU A 123 6.07 -8.57 -17.46
CA LEU A 123 7.14 -7.74 -18.04
C LEU A 123 6.60 -6.43 -18.60
N LYS A 124 5.45 -6.46 -19.27
CA LYS A 124 4.78 -5.26 -19.76
C LYS A 124 4.40 -4.31 -18.62
N TRP A 125 3.79 -4.81 -17.55
CA TRP A 125 3.43 -3.97 -16.39
C TRP A 125 4.66 -3.36 -15.70
N ARG A 126 5.76 -4.11 -15.61
CA ARG A 126 7.03 -3.58 -15.09
C ARG A 126 7.60 -2.46 -15.97
N GLU A 127 7.52 -2.59 -17.29
CA GLU A 127 7.92 -1.53 -18.22
C GLU A 127 7.05 -0.28 -18.03
N GLU A 128 5.72 -0.44 -18.03
CA GLU A 128 4.76 0.65 -17.80
C GLU A 128 5.03 1.38 -16.47
N THR A 129 5.29 0.64 -15.39
CA THR A 129 5.65 1.22 -14.08
C THR A 129 6.96 1.99 -14.15
N GLY A 130 8.00 1.39 -14.72
CA GLY A 130 9.32 2.02 -14.89
C GLY A 130 9.29 3.28 -15.76
N ASP A 131 8.27 3.42 -16.59
CA ASP A 131 8.06 4.60 -17.46
C ASP A 131 7.40 5.78 -16.76
N THR A 132 6.90 5.61 -15.54
CA THR A 132 6.27 6.68 -14.77
C THR A 132 7.27 7.79 -14.39
N LEU A 133 6.75 8.99 -14.17
CA LEU A 133 7.57 10.12 -13.73
C LEU A 133 8.18 9.87 -12.34
N PHE A 134 7.46 9.15 -11.48
CA PHE A 134 7.92 8.77 -10.14
C PHE A 134 9.20 7.93 -10.23
N GLU A 135 9.19 6.84 -11.00
CA GLU A 135 10.34 5.93 -11.14
C GLU A 135 11.53 6.58 -11.85
N LYS A 136 11.28 7.49 -12.80
CA LYS A 136 12.33 8.20 -13.54
C LYS A 136 12.93 9.38 -12.78
N THR A 137 12.31 9.82 -11.68
CA THR A 137 12.80 10.95 -10.88
C THR A 137 13.81 10.46 -9.86
N PRO A 138 15.03 10.99 -9.82
CA PRO A 138 16.01 10.62 -8.80
C PRO A 138 15.57 11.11 -7.41
N SER A 139 15.83 10.29 -6.40
CA SER A 139 15.57 10.65 -5.00
C SER A 139 16.40 11.85 -4.56
N GLY A 140 15.79 12.76 -3.79
CA GLY A 140 16.46 13.97 -3.30
C GLY A 140 17.59 13.67 -2.31
N SER A 141 18.49 14.63 -2.12
CA SER A 141 19.59 14.54 -1.16
C SER A 141 19.27 15.12 0.22
N GLU A 142 18.14 15.80 0.38
CA GLU A 142 17.73 16.48 1.61
C GLU A 142 17.58 15.49 2.77
N ASN A 143 17.91 15.93 3.98
CA ASN A 143 17.60 15.16 5.18
C ASN A 143 16.13 15.38 5.57
N ILE A 144 15.35 14.30 5.63
CA ILE A 144 13.95 14.32 6.04
C ILE A 144 13.89 13.77 7.47
N SER A 145 13.36 14.53 8.41
CA SER A 145 13.19 14.06 9.79
C SER A 145 12.07 13.01 9.89
N ASN A 146 12.15 12.15 10.91
CA ASN A 146 11.07 11.19 11.16
C ASN A 146 9.70 11.86 11.28
N GLN A 147 9.61 13.04 11.87
CA GLN A 147 8.35 13.76 12.02
C GLN A 147 7.84 14.30 10.69
N ASP A 148 8.73 14.73 9.77
CA ASP A 148 8.31 15.20 8.45
C ASP A 148 7.58 14.13 7.62
N PHE A 149 7.91 12.85 7.81
CA PHE A 149 7.17 11.75 7.15
C PHE A 149 5.71 11.68 7.62
N PHE A 150 5.46 11.99 8.88
CA PHE A 150 4.09 12.05 9.43
C PHE A 150 3.38 13.35 9.03
N ASP A 151 4.05 14.50 9.13
CA ASP A 151 3.45 15.81 8.84
C ASP A 151 3.08 15.99 7.35
N LYS A 152 3.86 15.39 6.46
CA LYS A 152 3.69 15.50 4.99
C LYS A 152 3.10 14.23 4.35
N GLY A 153 3.08 13.12 5.07
CA GLY A 153 2.64 11.81 4.59
C GLY A 153 1.18 11.45 4.86
N ILE A 154 0.29 12.42 5.02
CA ILE A 154 -1.12 12.21 5.41
C ILE A 154 -1.83 11.18 4.53
N LEU A 155 -1.68 11.28 3.22
CA LEU A 155 -2.30 10.33 2.28
C LEU A 155 -1.67 8.93 2.39
N MET A 156 -0.34 8.83 2.61
CA MET A 156 0.34 7.55 2.84
C MET A 156 -0.17 6.87 4.11
N ILE A 157 -0.31 7.62 5.20
CA ILE A 157 -0.83 7.12 6.47
C ILE A 157 -2.27 6.62 6.31
N ALA A 158 -3.09 7.35 5.55
CA ALA A 158 -4.46 6.93 5.24
C ALA A 158 -4.49 5.62 4.44
N PHE A 159 -3.59 5.45 3.45
CA PHE A 159 -3.44 4.18 2.72
C PHE A 159 -3.00 3.03 3.63
N VAL A 160 -2.01 3.26 4.50
CA VAL A 160 -1.55 2.23 5.44
C VAL A 160 -2.69 1.82 6.39
N LYS A 161 -3.36 2.80 7.00
CA LYS A 161 -4.48 2.52 7.91
C LYS A 161 -5.59 1.72 7.22
N SER A 162 -6.12 2.24 6.12
CA SER A 162 -7.23 1.60 5.40
C SER A 162 -6.85 0.25 4.82
N GLY A 163 -5.66 0.12 4.24
CA GLY A 163 -5.17 -1.14 3.67
C GLY A 163 -5.01 -2.24 4.71
N VAL A 164 -4.41 -1.93 5.85
CA VAL A 164 -4.23 -2.90 6.95
C VAL A 164 -5.56 -3.32 7.55
N GLU A 165 -6.47 -2.37 7.82
CA GLU A 165 -7.81 -2.67 8.33
C GLU A 165 -8.59 -3.56 7.35
N LEU A 166 -8.62 -3.21 6.06
CA LEU A 166 -9.32 -4.01 5.05
C LEU A 166 -8.71 -5.39 4.84
N ALA A 167 -7.38 -5.51 4.84
CA ALA A 167 -6.72 -6.81 4.72
C ALA A 167 -7.12 -7.72 5.87
N PHE A 168 -7.07 -7.20 7.10
CA PHE A 168 -7.47 -7.94 8.29
C PHE A 168 -8.95 -8.34 8.24
N GLU A 169 -9.86 -7.38 8.01
CA GLU A 169 -11.30 -7.61 7.92
C GLU A 169 -11.63 -8.64 6.82
N THR A 170 -10.99 -8.53 5.67
CA THR A 170 -11.21 -9.46 4.55
C THR A 170 -10.76 -10.87 4.90
N MET A 171 -9.62 -11.04 5.54
CA MET A 171 -9.12 -12.35 5.97
C MET A 171 -10.00 -12.97 7.07
N VAL A 172 -10.43 -12.19 8.06
CA VAL A 172 -11.35 -12.65 9.12
C VAL A 172 -12.69 -13.08 8.52
N ASN A 173 -13.29 -12.27 7.66
CA ASN A 173 -14.58 -12.56 7.03
C ASN A 173 -14.56 -13.82 6.15
N ASN A 174 -13.39 -14.23 5.68
CA ASN A 174 -13.19 -15.44 4.88
C ASN A 174 -12.61 -16.61 5.67
N GLY A 175 -12.51 -16.49 7.00
CA GLY A 175 -12.07 -17.58 7.89
C GLY A 175 -10.61 -17.99 7.69
N ILE A 176 -9.74 -17.06 7.26
CA ILE A 176 -8.30 -17.29 7.10
C ILE A 176 -7.58 -17.15 8.43
N ILE A 177 -7.99 -16.16 9.24
CA ILE A 177 -7.46 -15.86 10.59
C ILE A 177 -8.59 -15.64 11.57
#